data_599b97c214c26e52725cfa21062fd92c
#
_entry.id   599b97c214c26e52725cfa21062fd92c
#
_cell.length_a   1.000
_cell.length_b   1.000
_cell.length_c   1.000
_cell.angle_alpha   90.00
_cell.angle_beta   90.00
_cell.angle_gamma   90.00
#
_symmetry.space_group_name_H-M   'P 1'
#
loop_
_entity.id
_entity.type
_entity.pdbx_description
1 polymer ?
#
loop_
_entity_poly.entity_id
_entity_poly.type
_entity_poly.pdbx_seq_one_letter_code
_entity_poly.pdbx_strand_id
1 'polypeptide(L)'
;EIRDLKVTNAQKGIMLDNSNHTTISNCKVYNIGSEGIHLRDNSSSCLIEDCSVHDTGVVSPGYGEAIYVGSAQSTTGYGYECDNNTIRNCKLGPNVAAEHVDIKEYTTGTTVENCTFDGTGMSGENYAKSFINIKGNDCVIRNNIGYRNGCTAIQRAFEQNNVADGWGQNAMVYSNKVYMDTATNALGKKMYFLNAWDCSATVWDNFMAYDGELFSVDNEDDQWDYYNCNLLTYGNK
;
A
#
# COMPACT_ATOMS: atom_id res chain seq x y z
N GLU A 1 22.53 -4.63 -6.47
CA GLU A 1 21.48 -5.67 -6.51
C GLU A 1 21.52 -6.51 -5.23
N ILE A 2 20.36 -6.74 -4.63
CA ILE A 2 20.13 -7.60 -3.46
C ILE A 2 19.16 -8.69 -3.91
N ARG A 3 19.58 -9.95 -3.92
CA ARG A 3 18.73 -11.03 -4.44
C ARG A 3 18.93 -12.35 -3.75
N ASP A 4 17.90 -13.21 -3.87
CA ASP A 4 17.92 -14.59 -3.41
C ASP A 4 18.23 -14.75 -1.90
N LEU A 5 17.84 -13.75 -1.09
CA LEU A 5 18.12 -13.72 0.34
C LEU A 5 16.89 -14.08 1.17
N LYS A 6 17.15 -14.65 2.34
CA LYS A 6 16.20 -14.73 3.45
C LYS A 6 16.67 -13.79 4.55
N VAL A 7 15.83 -12.81 4.88
CA VAL A 7 16.05 -11.86 5.98
C VAL A 7 15.01 -12.13 7.05
N THR A 8 15.43 -12.44 8.26
CA THR A 8 14.53 -12.81 9.35
C THR A 8 15.12 -12.52 10.72
N ASN A 9 14.25 -12.46 11.73
CA ASN A 9 14.65 -12.25 13.15
C ASN A 9 15.44 -10.94 13.34
N ALA A 10 15.03 -9.88 12.68
CA ALA A 10 15.64 -8.56 12.78
C ALA A 10 14.61 -7.52 13.23
N GLN A 11 15.08 -6.40 13.79
CA GLN A 11 14.20 -5.29 14.15
C GLN A 11 13.62 -4.65 12.87
N LYS A 12 14.44 -4.47 11.85
CA LYS A 12 14.06 -4.02 10.50
C LYS A 12 14.62 -5.00 9.48
N GLY A 13 13.91 -5.21 8.38
CA GLY A 13 14.32 -6.15 7.35
C GLY A 13 15.40 -5.58 6.42
N ILE A 14 15.06 -5.21 5.20
CA ILE A 14 15.99 -4.61 4.24
C ILE A 14 15.78 -3.09 4.24
N MET A 15 16.82 -2.34 4.54
CA MET A 15 16.80 -0.87 4.55
C MET A 15 17.70 -0.34 3.44
N LEU A 16 17.16 0.55 2.59
CA LEU A 16 17.93 1.31 1.62
C LEU A 16 17.97 2.77 2.05
N ASP A 17 19.14 3.27 2.38
CA ASP A 17 19.38 4.68 2.66
C ASP A 17 20.27 5.26 1.56
N ASN A 18 19.82 6.34 0.92
CA ASN A 18 20.51 7.05 -0.15
C ASN A 18 21.05 6.12 -1.25
N SER A 19 20.22 5.15 -1.64
CA SER A 19 20.59 4.03 -2.52
C SER A 19 19.72 4.03 -3.76
N ASN A 20 20.18 4.71 -4.81
CA ASN A 20 19.46 4.83 -6.07
C ASN A 20 19.70 3.63 -6.99
N HIS A 21 18.74 3.35 -7.88
CA HIS A 21 18.82 2.30 -8.91
C HIS A 21 19.13 0.90 -8.33
N THR A 22 18.69 0.66 -7.10
CA THR A 22 18.88 -0.63 -6.43
C THR A 22 17.74 -1.58 -6.78
N THR A 23 18.10 -2.81 -7.15
CA THR A 23 17.14 -3.91 -7.33
C THR A 23 17.18 -4.83 -6.12
N ILE A 24 16.01 -5.09 -5.53
CA ILE A 24 15.77 -6.13 -4.53
C ILE A 24 14.88 -7.18 -5.20
N SER A 25 15.39 -8.39 -5.43
CA SER A 25 14.66 -9.42 -6.16
C SER A 25 14.71 -10.79 -5.50
N ASN A 26 13.62 -11.56 -5.64
CA ASN A 26 13.49 -12.93 -5.13
C ASN A 26 13.91 -13.10 -3.65
N CYS A 27 13.63 -12.08 -2.82
CA CYS A 27 13.94 -12.09 -1.40
C CYS A 27 12.73 -12.52 -0.57
N LYS A 28 12.99 -13.22 0.56
CA LYS A 28 12.00 -13.52 1.58
C LYS A 28 12.33 -12.75 2.85
N VAL A 29 11.41 -11.89 3.28
CA VAL A 29 11.58 -11.06 4.47
C VAL A 29 10.46 -11.39 5.44
N TYR A 30 10.79 -11.90 6.62
CA TYR A 30 9.76 -12.34 7.56
C TYR A 30 10.25 -12.37 9.01
N ASN A 31 9.29 -12.39 9.95
CA ASN A 31 9.55 -12.32 11.40
C ASN A 31 10.41 -11.09 11.75
N ILE A 32 9.90 -9.92 11.34
CA ILE A 32 10.56 -8.62 11.45
C ILE A 32 9.86 -7.77 12.51
N GLY A 33 10.65 -7.16 13.40
CA GLY A 33 10.15 -6.35 14.50
C GLY A 33 9.30 -5.15 14.12
N SER A 34 9.68 -4.48 13.03
CA SER A 34 8.97 -3.34 12.42
C SER A 34 8.79 -3.56 10.91
N GLU A 35 9.22 -2.61 10.05
CA GLU A 35 9.04 -2.66 8.59
C GLU A 35 9.86 -3.76 7.91
N GLY A 36 9.27 -4.41 6.91
CA GLY A 36 9.92 -5.46 6.12
C GLY A 36 10.98 -4.94 5.17
N ILE A 37 10.61 -4.08 4.22
CA ILE A 37 11.52 -3.41 3.29
C ILE A 37 11.23 -1.91 3.36
N HIS A 38 12.25 -1.09 3.52
CA HIS A 38 12.09 0.35 3.61
C HIS A 38 13.07 1.08 2.66
N LEU A 39 12.53 1.86 1.73
CA LEU A 39 13.27 2.78 0.88
C LEU A 39 13.25 4.16 1.53
N ARG A 40 14.40 4.66 1.97
CA ARG A 40 14.52 5.86 2.77
C ARG A 40 15.68 6.75 2.29
N ASP A 41 15.74 7.98 2.78
CA ASP A 41 16.87 8.90 2.58
C ASP A 41 17.25 9.08 1.10
N ASN A 42 16.27 9.53 0.29
CA ASN A 42 16.43 9.79 -1.15
C ASN A 42 16.75 8.53 -1.99
N SER A 43 16.27 7.36 -1.59
CA SER A 43 16.43 6.13 -2.37
C SER A 43 15.39 6.08 -3.50
N SER A 44 15.82 6.44 -4.71
CA SER A 44 14.96 6.61 -5.89
C SER A 44 15.31 5.65 -7.02
N SER A 45 14.35 5.43 -7.93
CA SER A 45 14.48 4.55 -9.10
C SER A 45 14.86 3.12 -8.73
N CYS A 46 14.41 2.66 -7.57
CA CYS A 46 14.64 1.30 -7.09
C CYS A 46 13.54 0.35 -7.57
N LEU A 47 13.88 -0.91 -7.69
CA LEU A 47 12.98 -1.99 -8.06
C LEU A 47 12.92 -3.02 -6.94
N ILE A 48 11.71 -3.32 -6.44
CA ILE A 48 11.43 -4.44 -5.56
C ILE A 48 10.56 -5.41 -6.34
N GLU A 49 11.07 -6.61 -6.63
CA GLU A 49 10.33 -7.56 -7.46
C GLU A 49 10.44 -9.00 -6.97
N ASP A 50 9.39 -9.79 -7.23
CA ASP A 50 9.33 -11.22 -6.94
C ASP A 50 9.63 -11.56 -5.46
N CYS A 51 9.41 -10.61 -4.56
CA CYS A 51 9.68 -10.75 -3.14
C CYS A 51 8.46 -11.27 -2.37
N SER A 52 8.71 -11.96 -1.26
CA SER A 52 7.69 -12.35 -0.29
C SER A 52 8.00 -11.67 1.05
N VAL A 53 7.05 -10.86 1.56
CA VAL A 53 7.19 -10.16 2.83
C VAL A 53 6.00 -10.50 3.71
N HIS A 54 6.23 -11.07 4.88
CA HIS A 54 5.18 -11.48 5.81
C HIS A 54 5.69 -11.49 7.27
N ASP A 55 4.79 -11.59 8.23
CA ASP A 55 5.13 -11.56 9.66
C ASP A 55 5.99 -10.34 10.03
N THR A 56 5.50 -9.14 9.68
CA THR A 56 6.14 -7.87 10.03
C THR A 56 5.43 -7.19 11.20
N GLY A 57 6.11 -6.27 11.89
CA GLY A 57 5.53 -5.59 13.05
C GLY A 57 5.41 -6.48 14.28
N VAL A 58 6.18 -7.58 14.38
CA VAL A 58 6.05 -8.53 15.49
C VAL A 58 6.43 -7.92 16.85
N VAL A 59 7.15 -6.81 16.86
CA VAL A 59 7.50 -6.04 18.08
C VAL A 59 6.75 -4.70 18.12
N SER A 60 6.59 -4.06 16.98
CA SER A 60 5.96 -2.73 16.85
C SER A 60 4.89 -2.78 15.78
N PRO A 61 3.68 -3.29 16.07
CA PRO A 61 2.64 -3.52 15.05
C PRO A 61 2.25 -2.27 14.25
N GLY A 62 2.18 -1.10 14.89
CA GLY A 62 1.87 0.16 14.20
C GLY A 62 2.96 0.70 13.26
N TYR A 63 4.10 -0.01 13.16
CA TYR A 63 5.22 0.25 12.25
C TYR A 63 5.62 -1.02 11.51
N GLY A 64 4.65 -1.86 11.25
CA GLY A 64 4.85 -3.20 10.67
C GLY A 64 4.48 -3.29 9.21
N GLU A 65 4.76 -2.27 8.40
CA GLU A 65 4.52 -2.27 6.97
C GLU A 65 5.37 -3.35 6.27
N ALA A 66 4.80 -3.99 5.23
CA ALA A 66 5.61 -4.90 4.44
C ALA A 66 6.65 -4.13 3.61
N ILE A 67 6.21 -3.06 2.94
CA ILE A 67 7.09 -2.17 2.16
C ILE A 67 6.72 -0.72 2.49
N TYR A 68 7.74 0.07 2.86
CA TYR A 68 7.60 1.47 3.21
C TYR A 68 8.46 2.31 2.26
N VAL A 69 7.86 3.31 1.59
CA VAL A 69 8.55 4.16 0.61
C VAL A 69 8.55 5.59 1.12
N GLY A 70 9.73 6.14 1.35
CA GLY A 70 9.93 7.49 1.86
C GLY A 70 10.07 7.58 3.37
N SER A 71 9.91 8.77 3.90
CA SER A 71 9.93 9.09 5.33
C SER A 71 8.78 10.02 5.64
N ALA A 72 8.11 9.81 6.78
CA ALA A 72 7.06 10.71 7.24
C ALA A 72 7.62 12.13 7.50
N GLN A 73 6.85 13.15 7.21
CA GLN A 73 7.24 14.56 7.47
C GLN A 73 7.69 14.84 8.92
N SER A 74 7.23 14.03 9.86
CA SER A 74 7.62 14.11 11.26
C SER A 74 8.99 13.50 11.56
N THR A 75 9.57 12.74 10.60
CA THR A 75 10.87 12.08 10.76
C THR A 75 11.97 13.04 10.32
N THR A 76 12.93 13.31 11.18
CA THR A 76 14.05 14.21 10.89
C THR A 76 15.34 13.44 10.64
N GLY A 77 16.26 14.04 9.89
CA GLY A 77 17.61 13.48 9.66
C GLY A 77 17.73 12.60 8.42
N TYR A 78 16.67 12.47 7.61
CA TYR A 78 16.66 11.76 6.32
C TYR A 78 16.11 12.65 5.23
N GLY A 79 16.57 12.45 4.00
CA GLY A 79 15.92 13.01 2.81
C GLY A 79 14.57 12.33 2.56
N TYR A 80 13.65 13.08 2.00
CA TYR A 80 12.27 12.61 1.79
C TYR A 80 12.02 12.08 0.37
N GLU A 81 12.81 12.50 -0.61
CA GLU A 81 12.60 12.21 -2.03
C GLU A 81 12.98 10.75 -2.35
N CYS A 82 12.00 9.86 -2.27
CA CYS A 82 12.15 8.45 -2.68
C CYS A 82 11.29 8.22 -3.93
N ASP A 83 11.76 8.70 -5.09
CA ASP A 83 10.98 8.85 -6.29
C ASP A 83 11.14 7.71 -7.30
N ASN A 84 10.11 7.53 -8.15
CA ASN A 84 10.12 6.60 -9.28
C ASN A 84 10.47 5.16 -8.89
N ASN A 85 10.07 4.74 -7.70
CA ASN A 85 10.28 3.38 -7.24
C ASN A 85 9.20 2.44 -7.78
N THR A 86 9.55 1.20 -8.05
CA THR A 86 8.63 0.18 -8.54
C THR A 86 8.61 -1.02 -7.60
N ILE A 87 7.41 -1.44 -7.22
CA ILE A 87 7.12 -2.65 -6.46
C ILE A 87 6.28 -3.54 -7.35
N ARG A 88 6.78 -4.71 -7.73
CA ARG A 88 6.03 -5.59 -8.63
C ARG A 88 6.16 -7.07 -8.32
N ASN A 89 5.13 -7.82 -8.68
CA ASN A 89 5.08 -9.28 -8.56
C ASN A 89 5.33 -9.78 -7.13
N CYS A 90 5.11 -8.96 -6.12
CA CYS A 90 5.38 -9.29 -4.72
C CYS A 90 4.18 -9.96 -4.06
N LYS A 91 4.46 -10.84 -3.10
CA LYS A 91 3.47 -11.42 -2.18
C LYS A 91 3.66 -10.79 -0.81
N LEU A 92 2.69 -9.99 -0.39
CA LEU A 92 2.72 -9.23 0.84
C LEU A 92 1.65 -9.78 1.80
N GLY A 93 2.09 -10.24 2.93
CA GLY A 93 1.26 -10.97 3.90
C GLY A 93 1.43 -12.50 3.81
N PRO A 94 0.78 -13.27 4.72
CA PRO A 94 -0.05 -12.81 5.85
C PRO A 94 0.76 -12.17 6.99
N ASN A 95 0.06 -11.70 8.03
CA ASN A 95 0.63 -11.13 9.25
C ASN A 95 1.55 -9.92 8.99
N VAL A 96 1.17 -9.09 8.04
CA VAL A 96 1.68 -7.72 7.92
C VAL A 96 0.85 -6.87 8.86
N ALA A 97 1.48 -6.35 9.92
CA ALA A 97 0.74 -5.74 11.03
C ALA A 97 0.22 -4.33 10.73
N ALA A 98 0.83 -3.61 9.80
CA ALA A 98 0.37 -2.32 9.27
C ALA A 98 -0.03 -2.43 7.80
N GLU A 99 0.12 -1.38 6.98
CA GLU A 99 -0.19 -1.45 5.55
C GLU A 99 0.79 -2.38 4.80
N HIS A 100 0.31 -3.05 3.77
CA HIS A 100 1.20 -3.84 2.93
C HIS A 100 2.17 -2.94 2.15
N VAL A 101 1.72 -1.76 1.73
CA VAL A 101 2.58 -0.72 1.16
C VAL A 101 2.16 0.65 1.72
N ASP A 102 3.09 1.38 2.33
CA ASP A 102 2.89 2.78 2.72
C ASP A 102 3.82 3.69 1.88
N ILE A 103 3.22 4.54 1.04
CA ILE A 103 3.91 5.50 0.17
C ILE A 103 3.77 6.87 0.80
N LYS A 104 4.87 7.42 1.27
CA LYS A 104 4.87 8.66 2.05
C LYS A 104 4.76 9.91 1.18
N GLU A 105 4.30 10.98 1.84
CA GLU A 105 4.40 12.33 1.34
C GLU A 105 5.85 12.67 0.97
N TYR A 106 6.03 13.62 0.08
CA TYR A 106 7.32 14.03 -0.52
C TYR A 106 7.95 13.00 -1.46
N THR A 107 7.23 11.92 -1.82
CA THR A 107 7.65 10.96 -2.85
C THR A 107 6.81 11.12 -4.11
N THR A 108 7.37 10.86 -5.27
CA THR A 108 6.70 10.98 -6.57
C THR A 108 6.90 9.72 -7.42
N GLY A 109 5.86 9.33 -8.17
CA GLY A 109 5.98 8.33 -9.24
C GLY A 109 6.16 6.89 -8.78
N THR A 110 5.80 6.54 -7.54
CA THR A 110 5.86 5.15 -7.08
C THR A 110 4.82 4.29 -7.81
N THR A 111 5.25 3.17 -8.36
CA THR A 111 4.39 2.17 -9.01
C THR A 111 4.29 0.90 -8.16
N VAL A 112 3.04 0.43 -7.91
CA VAL A 112 2.76 -0.86 -7.28
C VAL A 112 1.93 -1.69 -8.24
N GLU A 113 2.48 -2.78 -8.75
CA GLU A 113 1.81 -3.56 -9.80
C GLU A 113 1.97 -5.07 -9.65
N ASN A 114 0.96 -5.82 -10.09
CA ASN A 114 0.95 -7.29 -10.12
C ASN A 114 1.26 -7.92 -8.74
N CYS A 115 0.98 -7.22 -7.65
CA CYS A 115 1.21 -7.70 -6.30
C CYS A 115 -0.04 -8.42 -5.75
N THR A 116 0.19 -9.30 -4.79
CA THR A 116 -0.88 -9.97 -4.04
C THR A 116 -0.77 -9.54 -2.57
N PHE A 117 -1.89 -9.11 -1.99
CA PHE A 117 -2.00 -8.71 -0.60
C PHE A 117 -2.86 -9.71 0.18
N ASP A 118 -2.32 -10.26 1.25
CA ASP A 118 -3.06 -11.08 2.22
C ASP A 118 -3.26 -10.29 3.51
N GLY A 119 -4.49 -9.85 3.76
CA GLY A 119 -4.86 -8.99 4.88
C GLY A 119 -4.90 -9.69 6.23
N THR A 120 -4.72 -11.01 6.27
CA THR A 120 -4.69 -11.75 7.53
C THR A 120 -3.66 -11.15 8.49
N GLY A 121 -4.08 -10.81 9.70
CA GLY A 121 -3.17 -10.41 10.79
C GLY A 121 -2.81 -8.92 10.83
N MET A 122 -3.37 -8.06 9.98
CA MET A 122 -3.22 -6.61 10.16
C MET A 122 -3.81 -6.18 11.50
N SER A 123 -3.06 -5.38 12.27
CA SER A 123 -3.43 -5.01 13.65
C SER A 123 -4.43 -3.85 13.74
N GLY A 124 -4.40 -2.94 12.76
CA GLY A 124 -5.13 -1.68 12.79
C GLY A 124 -4.49 -0.61 13.68
N GLU A 125 -3.33 -0.88 14.30
CA GLU A 125 -2.57 0.11 15.06
C GLU A 125 -2.04 1.20 14.14
N ASN A 126 -1.81 2.39 14.68
CA ASN A 126 -1.33 3.55 13.94
C ASN A 126 -2.20 3.88 12.71
N TYR A 127 -3.51 3.60 12.80
CA TYR A 127 -4.49 3.83 11.73
C TYR A 127 -4.32 2.98 10.46
N ALA A 128 -3.56 1.89 10.49
CA ALA A 128 -3.47 0.96 9.38
C ALA A 128 -4.82 0.30 9.11
N LYS A 129 -5.43 0.60 7.94
CA LYS A 129 -6.81 0.18 7.60
C LYS A 129 -6.97 -0.25 6.15
N SER A 130 -5.91 -0.22 5.36
CA SER A 130 -5.91 -0.50 3.92
C SER A 130 -4.71 -1.35 3.51
N PHE A 131 -4.78 -1.95 2.33
CA PHE A 131 -3.61 -2.63 1.76
C PHE A 131 -2.51 -1.62 1.39
N ILE A 132 -2.90 -0.50 0.78
CA ILE A 132 -1.97 0.55 0.37
C ILE A 132 -2.45 1.89 0.90
N ASN A 133 -1.53 2.67 1.48
CA ASN A 133 -1.74 4.06 1.84
C ASN A 133 -0.89 4.96 0.92
N ILE A 134 -1.55 5.85 0.16
CA ILE A 134 -0.96 6.67 -0.89
C ILE A 134 -0.92 8.12 -0.39
N LYS A 135 0.26 8.63 -0.10
CA LYS A 135 0.47 10.03 0.31
C LYS A 135 1.41 10.77 -0.65
N GLY A 136 2.10 10.02 -1.54
CA GLY A 136 2.94 10.56 -2.61
C GLY A 136 2.14 11.06 -3.81
N ASN A 137 2.80 11.77 -4.72
CA ASN A 137 2.24 12.25 -5.98
C ASN A 137 2.48 11.27 -7.14
N ASP A 138 1.62 11.34 -8.16
CA ASP A 138 1.77 10.61 -9.43
C ASP A 138 1.96 9.09 -9.25
N CYS A 139 1.38 8.52 -8.20
CA CYS A 139 1.49 7.09 -7.92
C CYS A 139 0.64 6.26 -8.88
N VAL A 140 1.12 5.07 -9.24
CA VAL A 140 0.42 4.10 -10.10
C VAL A 140 0.16 2.81 -9.35
N ILE A 141 -1.11 2.47 -9.14
CA ILE A 141 -1.55 1.26 -8.43
C ILE A 141 -2.37 0.41 -9.40
N ARG A 142 -1.78 -0.67 -9.93
CA ARG A 142 -2.43 -1.43 -11.00
C ARG A 142 -2.23 -2.93 -10.95
N ASN A 143 -3.20 -3.67 -11.49
CA ASN A 143 -3.13 -5.13 -11.65
C ASN A 143 -2.85 -5.89 -10.34
N ASN A 144 -3.22 -5.34 -9.20
CA ASN A 144 -3.00 -5.97 -7.92
C ASN A 144 -4.22 -6.80 -7.49
N ILE A 145 -3.99 -7.80 -6.65
CA ILE A 145 -5.05 -8.61 -6.05
C ILE A 145 -4.94 -8.52 -4.53
N GLY A 146 -6.02 -8.10 -3.86
CA GLY A 146 -6.10 -8.00 -2.41
C GLY A 146 -7.13 -8.95 -1.82
N TYR A 147 -6.79 -9.62 -0.73
CA TYR A 147 -7.69 -10.48 0.04
C TYR A 147 -7.75 -10.00 1.48
N ARG A 148 -8.93 -9.56 1.93
CA ARG A 148 -9.14 -9.14 3.32
C ARG A 148 -9.04 -10.30 4.31
N ASN A 149 -9.50 -11.50 3.91
CA ASN A 149 -9.42 -12.75 4.68
C ASN A 149 -9.95 -12.62 6.12
N GLY A 150 -11.11 -11.97 6.28
CA GLY A 150 -11.76 -11.78 7.58
C GLY A 150 -11.08 -10.76 8.50
N CYS A 151 -10.02 -10.07 8.07
CA CYS A 151 -9.34 -9.08 8.89
C CYS A 151 -10.23 -7.87 9.18
N THR A 152 -10.56 -7.64 10.45
CA THR A 152 -11.46 -6.56 10.87
C THR A 152 -10.80 -5.18 10.84
N ALA A 153 -9.48 -5.11 10.83
CA ALA A 153 -8.75 -3.85 10.72
C ALA A 153 -8.91 -3.22 9.33
N ILE A 154 -8.93 -4.04 8.27
CA ILE A 154 -9.07 -3.54 6.89
C ILE A 154 -10.52 -3.08 6.67
N GLN A 155 -10.68 -1.80 6.39
CA GLN A 155 -11.97 -1.13 6.15
C GLN A 155 -12.09 -0.61 4.71
N ARG A 156 -10.98 -0.53 3.98
CA ARG A 156 -10.86 -0.11 2.59
C ARG A 156 -9.72 -0.81 1.90
N ALA A 157 -9.80 -0.96 0.60
CA ALA A 157 -8.70 -1.58 -0.13
C ALA A 157 -7.51 -0.62 -0.24
N PHE A 158 -7.77 0.62 -0.64
CA PHE A 158 -6.75 1.66 -0.80
C PHE A 158 -7.15 2.93 -0.04
N GLU A 159 -6.16 3.63 0.45
CA GLU A 159 -6.31 4.92 1.10
C GLU A 159 -5.41 5.95 0.43
N GLN A 160 -5.92 7.15 0.17
CA GLN A 160 -5.17 8.25 -0.43
C GLN A 160 -5.40 9.52 0.38
N ASN A 161 -4.33 10.09 0.90
CA ASN A 161 -4.42 11.23 1.81
C ASN A 161 -3.44 12.33 1.44
N ASN A 162 -3.94 13.57 1.46
CA ASN A 162 -3.10 14.75 1.55
C ASN A 162 -2.72 14.97 3.03
N VAL A 163 -1.53 14.53 3.42
CA VAL A 163 -0.99 14.76 4.79
C VAL A 163 -0.02 15.93 4.82
N ALA A 164 0.38 16.45 3.66
CA ALA A 164 1.18 17.63 3.47
C ALA A 164 0.65 18.43 2.28
N ASP A 165 0.63 19.73 2.34
CA ASP A 165 0.06 20.58 1.29
C ASP A 165 0.67 20.30 -0.08
N GLY A 166 -0.18 20.06 -1.07
CA GLY A 166 0.20 19.69 -2.45
C GLY A 166 0.61 18.24 -2.67
N TRP A 167 0.48 17.37 -1.65
CA TRP A 167 0.82 15.95 -1.77
C TRP A 167 -0.44 15.06 -1.80
N GLY A 168 -0.26 13.78 -2.12
CA GLY A 168 -1.38 12.85 -2.33
C GLY A 168 -2.14 13.14 -3.63
N GLN A 169 -1.50 13.63 -4.68
CA GLN A 169 -2.16 14.08 -5.90
C GLN A 169 -1.85 13.17 -7.10
N ASN A 170 -2.79 13.17 -8.07
CA ASN A 170 -2.66 12.56 -9.39
C ASN A 170 -2.43 11.05 -9.39
N ALA A 171 -2.93 10.31 -8.40
CA ALA A 171 -2.79 8.86 -8.42
C ALA A 171 -3.59 8.24 -9.58
N MET A 172 -3.06 7.17 -10.16
CA MET A 172 -3.75 6.32 -11.13
C MET A 172 -3.99 4.95 -10.50
N VAL A 173 -5.26 4.58 -10.31
CA VAL A 173 -5.67 3.33 -9.65
C VAL A 173 -6.53 2.52 -10.60
N TYR A 174 -5.98 1.46 -11.20
CA TYR A 174 -6.70 0.72 -12.23
C TYR A 174 -6.37 -0.77 -12.34
N SER A 175 -7.30 -1.50 -12.91
CA SER A 175 -7.20 -2.95 -13.14
C SER A 175 -6.85 -3.75 -11.87
N ASN A 176 -7.26 -3.26 -10.69
CA ASN A 176 -7.08 -3.98 -9.44
C ASN A 176 -8.33 -4.80 -9.10
N LYS A 177 -8.13 -5.90 -8.37
CA LYS A 177 -9.21 -6.74 -7.88
C LYS A 177 -9.05 -7.00 -6.38
N VAL A 178 -10.08 -6.66 -5.60
CA VAL A 178 -10.02 -6.82 -4.14
C VAL A 178 -11.21 -7.63 -3.62
N TYR A 179 -10.94 -8.52 -2.68
CA TYR A 179 -11.91 -9.37 -2.01
C TYR A 179 -12.07 -8.88 -0.57
N MET A 180 -13.20 -8.22 -0.29
CA MET A 180 -13.47 -7.55 0.98
C MET A 180 -14.38 -8.35 1.92
N ASP A 181 -14.66 -9.59 1.60
CA ASP A 181 -15.52 -10.56 2.30
C ASP A 181 -17.00 -10.12 2.40
N THR A 182 -17.26 -8.96 2.97
CA THR A 182 -18.61 -8.42 3.25
C THR A 182 -18.74 -6.97 2.82
N ALA A 183 -19.95 -6.52 2.49
CA ALA A 183 -20.24 -5.13 2.16
C ALA A 183 -20.08 -4.18 3.37
N THR A 184 -20.21 -4.70 4.59
CA THR A 184 -20.08 -3.94 5.82
C THR A 184 -19.19 -4.68 6.82
N ASN A 185 -18.47 -3.94 7.65
CA ASN A 185 -17.72 -4.54 8.75
C ASN A 185 -18.63 -4.96 9.92
N ALA A 186 -18.06 -5.58 10.95
CA ALA A 186 -18.79 -6.04 12.14
C ALA A 186 -19.52 -4.92 12.92
N LEU A 187 -19.18 -3.65 12.68
CA LEU A 187 -19.84 -2.48 13.28
C LEU A 187 -20.91 -1.90 12.35
N GLY A 188 -21.26 -2.58 11.24
CA GLY A 188 -22.24 -2.11 10.26
C GLY A 188 -21.74 -0.94 9.39
N LYS A 189 -20.42 -0.63 9.40
CA LYS A 189 -19.84 0.40 8.55
C LYS A 189 -19.50 -0.19 7.19
N LYS A 190 -19.82 0.55 6.14
CA LYS A 190 -19.53 0.17 4.76
C LYS A 190 -18.04 -0.06 4.54
N MET A 191 -17.73 -1.02 3.70
CA MET A 191 -16.37 -1.28 3.21
C MET A 191 -16.16 -0.53 1.90
N TYR A 192 -14.98 0.07 1.73
CA TYR A 192 -14.69 0.89 0.56
C TYR A 192 -13.56 0.31 -0.27
N PHE A 193 -13.62 0.54 -1.57
CA PHE A 193 -12.48 0.30 -2.46
C PHE A 193 -11.41 1.37 -2.28
N LEU A 194 -11.83 2.64 -2.30
CA LEU A 194 -10.94 3.79 -2.12
C LEU A 194 -11.52 4.71 -1.03
N ASN A 195 -10.67 5.08 -0.08
CA ASN A 195 -10.91 6.22 0.82
C ASN A 195 -9.94 7.34 0.43
N ALA A 196 -10.48 8.49 0.04
CA ALA A 196 -9.70 9.58 -0.53
C ALA A 196 -9.97 10.89 0.22
N TRP A 197 -8.90 11.60 0.63
CA TRP A 197 -9.02 12.80 1.45
C TRP A 197 -8.11 13.93 0.92
N ASP A 198 -8.71 15.07 0.51
CA ASP A 198 -8.03 16.27 -0.04
C ASP A 198 -7.04 15.96 -1.16
N CYS A 199 -7.37 15.06 -2.07
CA CYS A 199 -6.46 14.50 -3.06
C CYS A 199 -7.06 14.46 -4.47
N SER A 200 -6.30 13.97 -5.45
CA SER A 200 -6.79 13.73 -6.80
C SER A 200 -6.33 12.37 -7.33
N ALA A 201 -7.23 11.67 -8.01
CA ALA A 201 -6.94 10.37 -8.62
C ALA A 201 -7.75 10.14 -9.88
N THR A 202 -7.25 9.29 -10.77
CA THR A 202 -8.01 8.67 -11.85
C THR A 202 -8.18 7.19 -11.55
N VAL A 203 -9.43 6.71 -11.50
CA VAL A 203 -9.79 5.37 -11.04
C VAL A 203 -10.63 4.69 -12.10
N TRP A 204 -10.20 3.55 -12.64
CA TRP A 204 -10.96 2.83 -13.67
C TRP A 204 -10.61 1.34 -13.72
N ASP A 205 -11.48 0.54 -14.31
CA ASP A 205 -11.29 -0.89 -14.55
C ASP A 205 -10.92 -1.68 -13.27
N ASN A 206 -11.47 -1.27 -12.14
CA ASN A 206 -11.26 -1.97 -10.88
C ASN A 206 -12.46 -2.82 -10.50
N PHE A 207 -12.22 -3.83 -9.67
CA PHE A 207 -13.26 -4.71 -9.15
C PHE A 207 -13.13 -4.91 -7.66
N MET A 208 -14.28 -4.93 -6.98
CA MET A 208 -14.40 -5.25 -5.56
C MET A 208 -15.39 -6.40 -5.38
N ALA A 209 -14.99 -7.45 -4.69
CA ALA A 209 -15.86 -8.57 -4.36
C ALA A 209 -16.24 -8.56 -2.89
N TYR A 210 -17.51 -8.72 -2.58
CA TYR A 210 -18.05 -8.89 -1.24
C TYR A 210 -19.37 -9.67 -1.28
N ASP A 211 -19.70 -10.35 -0.18
CA ASP A 211 -20.93 -11.18 -0.06
C ASP A 211 -21.08 -12.22 -1.19
N GLY A 212 -19.96 -12.67 -1.76
CA GLY A 212 -19.92 -13.67 -2.84
C GLY A 212 -20.11 -13.11 -4.26
N GLU A 213 -20.28 -11.81 -4.42
CA GLU A 213 -20.47 -11.14 -5.71
C GLU A 213 -19.31 -10.25 -6.07
N LEU A 214 -19.10 -10.01 -7.37
CA LEU A 214 -18.06 -9.14 -7.91
C LEU A 214 -18.70 -7.91 -8.53
N PHE A 215 -18.25 -6.74 -8.10
CA PHE A 215 -18.74 -5.44 -8.54
C PHE A 215 -17.65 -4.66 -9.25
N SER A 216 -18.03 -3.96 -10.33
CA SER A 216 -17.18 -2.93 -10.93
C SER A 216 -17.11 -1.71 -9.99
N VAL A 217 -15.94 -1.10 -9.90
CA VAL A 217 -15.69 0.08 -9.04
C VAL A 217 -15.89 1.40 -9.80
N ASP A 218 -16.73 1.42 -10.83
CA ASP A 218 -16.96 2.62 -11.64
C ASP A 218 -18.08 3.51 -11.10
N ASN A 219 -18.76 3.08 -10.05
CA ASN A 219 -19.87 3.81 -9.47
C ASN A 219 -19.39 4.57 -8.23
N GLU A 220 -19.32 5.88 -8.35
CA GLU A 220 -18.82 6.80 -7.34
C GLU A 220 -19.50 6.66 -5.97
N ASP A 221 -20.81 6.40 -5.95
CA ASP A 221 -21.60 6.53 -4.73
C ASP A 221 -21.47 5.36 -3.77
N ASP A 222 -21.07 4.18 -4.24
CA ASP A 222 -21.17 2.96 -3.46
C ASP A 222 -19.85 2.39 -2.94
N GLN A 223 -18.71 2.75 -3.54
CA GLN A 223 -17.44 2.08 -3.26
C GLN A 223 -16.32 3.04 -2.89
N TRP A 224 -16.56 4.35 -2.94
CA TRP A 224 -15.62 5.37 -2.55
C TRP A 224 -16.12 6.17 -1.35
N ASP A 225 -15.21 6.42 -0.41
CA ASP A 225 -15.40 7.38 0.68
C ASP A 225 -14.42 8.54 0.42
N TYR A 226 -14.92 9.72 0.09
CA TYR A 226 -14.05 10.82 -0.32
C TYR A 226 -14.50 12.16 0.25
N TYR A 227 -13.52 13.03 0.49
CA TYR A 227 -13.74 14.40 0.93
C TYR A 227 -12.80 15.34 0.17
N ASN A 228 -13.37 16.40 -0.44
CA ASN A 228 -12.65 17.46 -1.14
C ASN A 228 -11.64 16.92 -2.18
N CYS A 229 -12.05 15.95 -2.98
CA CYS A 229 -11.19 15.27 -3.94
C CYS A 229 -11.63 15.54 -5.37
N ASN A 230 -10.66 15.59 -6.29
CA ASN A 230 -10.89 15.53 -7.72
C ASN A 230 -10.67 14.09 -8.20
N LEU A 231 -11.73 13.30 -8.22
CA LEU A 231 -11.69 11.92 -8.68
C LEU A 231 -12.27 11.84 -10.09
N LEU A 232 -11.49 11.27 -11.00
CA LEU A 232 -11.90 11.00 -12.38
C LEU A 232 -12.09 9.50 -12.56
N THR A 233 -13.15 9.12 -13.27
CA THR A 233 -13.35 7.73 -13.70
C THR A 233 -13.55 7.67 -15.20
N TYR A 234 -13.03 6.62 -15.82
CA TYR A 234 -13.37 6.25 -17.19
C TYR A 234 -14.24 5.01 -17.10
N GLY A 235 -15.47 5.09 -17.59
CA GLY A 235 -16.36 3.94 -17.63
C GLY A 235 -15.67 2.73 -18.28
N ASN A 236 -15.99 1.53 -17.79
CA ASN A 236 -15.50 0.28 -18.34
C ASN A 236 -15.77 0.24 -19.86
N LYS A 237 -14.73 -0.01 -20.63
CA LYS A 237 -14.82 -0.26 -22.08
C LYS A 237 -15.05 -1.73 -22.34
#